data_66430feadda2ac1897a3b5063be055de
#
_entry.id   66430feadda2ac1897a3b5063be055de
#
_cell.length_a   1.000
_cell.length_b   1.000
_cell.length_c   1.000
_cell.angle_alpha   90.00
_cell.angle_beta   90.00
_cell.angle_gamma   90.00
#
_symmetry.space_group_name_H-M   'P 1'
#
loop_
_entity.id
_entity.type
_entity.pdbx_description
1 polymer ?
#
loop_
_entity_poly.entity_id
_entity_poly.type
_entity_poly.pdbx_seq_one_letter_code
_entity_poly.pdbx_strand_id
1 'polypeptide(L)'
;MMRMINLLTAFLFLTSACVHASSPAFFVDRIPLNAAIQLAQEDIFRRQYALPPELASDTRPVTLDLSLTGDQKKQREEYVRWLRQLNISVETRNGVDHYRSFKPVAAPEKLVSWVYTPFNRSPAYLAAVLSGTTTGRSAQVSSENAAASSPVTSGSFLSGEGDSLVFRGTRSELARLKELVPLVDVPAQGVVVTGYIYEVQTGRSEGSGLALAAKLLSGRFGVSVGSSSSMGNYISFSSGTLNAMYELFSTDNRFKVVSAPQLRMDSGREAIFSVGEQVPVLGSVSYEDGKAVQSVTYRDSGVIFKVKPVITSSRISLNVNQQLSNFVKTDTGVNDSPTLLKREVDTSLTLKDGDIVLLGGLAENKDSQASTGLSFLPKSWSQKSDEKSRTDMVILLQVKEV
;
A
#
# COMPACT_ATOMS: atom_id res chain seq x y z
N MET A 1 -15.79 43.54 109.94
CA MET A 1 -16.42 42.56 110.88
C MET A 1 -16.78 41.33 110.09
N MET A 2 -16.28 40.26 110.59
CA MET A 2 -16.76 38.85 110.49
C MET A 2 -16.74 38.20 109.11
N ARG A 3 -15.74 37.37 108.85
CA ARG A 3 -15.62 35.91 109.15
C ARG A 3 -16.77 35.15 108.58
N MET A 4 -16.51 34.24 107.56
CA MET A 4 -16.25 32.86 107.90
C MET A 4 -16.21 32.01 106.63
N ILE A 5 -15.16 31.32 106.51
CA ILE A 5 -14.98 29.87 106.55
C ILE A 5 -15.35 29.10 105.30
N ASN A 6 -14.26 28.59 104.64
CA ASN A 6 -14.04 27.49 103.83
C ASN A 6 -14.96 26.26 104.00
N LEU A 7 -15.34 25.66 102.87
CA LEU A 7 -15.39 24.19 102.80
C LEU A 7 -14.90 23.70 101.42
N LEU A 8 -13.75 23.06 101.44
CA LEU A 8 -13.02 22.41 100.33
C LEU A 8 -13.66 21.08 100.13
N THR A 9 -14.33 20.85 99.02
CA THR A 9 -14.70 19.51 98.51
C THR A 9 -13.91 19.22 97.25
N ALA A 10 -12.88 18.38 97.44
CA ALA A 10 -12.10 17.79 96.38
C ALA A 10 -12.96 16.82 95.60
N PHE A 11 -13.26 17.13 94.29
CA PHE A 11 -13.89 16.24 93.39
C PHE A 11 -12.78 15.53 92.58
N LEU A 12 -12.54 14.24 92.92
CA LEU A 12 -11.59 13.39 92.32
C LEU A 12 -12.14 13.00 90.94
N PHE A 13 -11.71 13.65 89.84
CA PHE A 13 -12.00 13.18 88.49
C PHE A 13 -11.05 12.00 88.13
N LEU A 14 -11.60 10.77 88.19
CA LEU A 14 -10.98 9.64 87.55
C LEU A 14 -11.11 9.78 86.07
N THR A 15 -10.08 10.29 85.39
CA THR A 15 -9.95 10.17 83.93
C THR A 15 -9.54 8.75 83.62
N SER A 16 -10.51 7.98 83.17
CA SER A 16 -10.28 6.67 82.56
C SER A 16 -9.55 6.92 81.23
N ALA A 17 -8.24 6.79 81.21
CA ALA A 17 -7.45 6.71 80.00
C ALA A 17 -7.80 5.42 79.29
N CYS A 18 -8.63 5.49 78.24
CA CYS A 18 -8.74 4.42 77.26
C CYS A 18 -7.38 4.27 76.56
N VAL A 19 -6.58 3.38 77.02
CA VAL A 19 -5.43 2.85 76.32
C VAL A 19 -5.99 2.10 75.12
N HIS A 20 -6.00 2.76 73.95
CA HIS A 20 -6.16 2.03 72.69
C HIS A 20 -4.93 1.17 72.55
N ALA A 21 -5.08 -0.10 72.84
CA ALA A 21 -4.08 -1.10 72.49
C ALA A 21 -4.03 -1.14 70.93
N SER A 22 -3.07 -0.41 70.38
CA SER A 22 -2.74 -0.61 68.94
C SER A 22 -2.34 -2.06 68.76
N SER A 23 -3.09 -2.78 67.94
CA SER A 23 -2.72 -4.13 67.56
C SER A 23 -1.28 -4.11 67.07
N PRO A 24 -0.42 -5.04 67.50
CA PRO A 24 0.93 -5.08 67.00
C PRO A 24 0.90 -5.22 65.46
N ALA A 25 1.52 -4.29 64.73
CA ALA A 25 1.63 -4.34 63.30
C ALA A 25 3.10 -4.54 62.90
N PHE A 26 3.32 -5.39 61.90
CA PHE A 26 4.62 -5.50 61.26
C PHE A 26 4.68 -4.54 60.10
N PHE A 27 5.38 -3.45 60.29
CA PHE A 27 5.50 -2.39 59.31
C PHE A 27 6.95 -2.21 58.89
N VAL A 28 7.19 -2.30 57.61
CA VAL A 28 8.51 -2.09 56.99
C VAL A 28 8.34 -1.18 55.76
N ASP A 29 9.04 -0.04 55.76
CA ASP A 29 8.94 0.94 54.70
C ASP A 29 10.19 0.98 53.81
N ARG A 30 9.98 1.07 52.50
CA ARG A 30 11.01 1.26 51.47
C ARG A 30 12.17 0.26 51.52
N ILE A 31 11.89 -0.99 51.74
CA ILE A 31 12.90 -2.04 51.64
C ILE A 31 12.83 -2.72 50.28
N PRO A 32 13.94 -3.32 49.81
CA PRO A 32 13.92 -4.15 48.59
C PRO A 32 12.88 -5.26 48.65
N LEU A 33 12.21 -5.55 47.56
CA LEU A 33 11.15 -6.54 47.48
C LEU A 33 11.64 -7.94 47.94
N ASN A 34 12.83 -8.34 47.50
CA ASN A 34 13.43 -9.60 47.94
C ASN A 34 13.62 -9.66 49.46
N ALA A 35 14.06 -8.57 50.07
CA ALA A 35 14.23 -8.46 51.52
C ALA A 35 12.88 -8.44 52.23
N ALA A 36 11.83 -7.83 51.69
CA ALA A 36 10.49 -7.83 52.26
C ALA A 36 9.91 -9.24 52.30
N ILE A 37 10.10 -10.04 51.23
CA ILE A 37 9.66 -11.45 51.19
C ILE A 37 10.45 -12.30 52.19
N GLN A 38 11.77 -12.09 52.25
CA GLN A 38 12.62 -12.80 53.18
C GLN A 38 12.20 -12.55 54.63
N LEU A 39 12.06 -11.30 55.06
CA LEU A 39 11.64 -10.89 56.38
C LEU A 39 10.26 -11.48 56.74
N ALA A 40 9.30 -11.43 55.81
CA ALA A 40 7.98 -12.00 56.05
C ALA A 40 8.03 -13.53 56.28
N GLN A 41 8.88 -14.23 55.55
CA GLN A 41 9.00 -15.68 55.68
C GLN A 41 9.81 -16.11 56.94
N GLU A 42 10.89 -15.40 57.24
CA GLU A 42 11.74 -15.76 58.39
C GLU A 42 11.17 -15.34 59.73
N ASP A 43 10.62 -14.09 59.82
CA ASP A 43 10.20 -13.52 61.10
C ASP A 43 8.72 -13.81 61.41
N ILE A 44 7.83 -13.75 60.39
CA ILE A 44 6.38 -13.85 60.62
C ILE A 44 5.89 -15.25 60.41
N PHE A 45 6.12 -15.85 59.21
CA PHE A 45 5.52 -17.13 58.86
C PHE A 45 6.40 -18.35 59.26
N ARG A 46 7.71 -18.13 59.42
CA ARG A 46 8.71 -19.17 59.76
C ARG A 46 8.61 -20.40 58.84
N ARG A 47 8.52 -20.14 57.52
CA ARG A 47 8.36 -21.19 56.53
C ARG A 47 9.54 -21.21 55.54
N GLN A 48 9.80 -22.40 55.04
CA GLN A 48 10.74 -22.54 53.91
C GLN A 48 10.12 -21.95 52.66
N TYR A 49 10.94 -21.27 51.86
CA TYR A 49 10.52 -20.61 50.64
C TYR A 49 11.55 -20.75 49.51
N ALA A 50 11.08 -20.68 48.31
CA ALA A 50 11.88 -20.69 47.08
C ALA A 50 11.55 -19.46 46.23
N LEU A 51 12.55 -18.59 46.04
CA LEU A 51 12.47 -17.43 45.17
C LEU A 51 13.11 -17.77 43.83
N PRO A 52 12.43 -17.52 42.70
CA PRO A 52 13.05 -17.60 41.38
C PRO A 52 14.12 -16.49 41.24
N PRO A 53 15.14 -16.67 40.39
CA PRO A 53 16.22 -15.70 40.22
C PRO A 53 15.74 -14.25 39.95
N GLU A 54 14.63 -14.10 39.23
CA GLU A 54 14.01 -12.82 38.92
C GLU A 54 13.53 -12.05 40.17
N LEU A 55 12.95 -12.75 41.13
CA LEU A 55 12.48 -12.16 42.39
C LEU A 55 13.60 -12.07 43.42
N ALA A 56 14.56 -12.98 43.40
CA ALA A 56 15.74 -12.92 44.28
C ALA A 56 16.63 -11.68 43.98
N SER A 57 16.67 -11.23 42.76
CA SER A 57 17.41 -10.04 42.35
C SER A 57 16.56 -8.72 42.31
N ASP A 58 15.27 -8.81 42.70
CA ASP A 58 14.35 -7.66 42.62
C ASP A 58 14.56 -6.75 43.84
N THR A 59 15.20 -5.61 43.58
CA THR A 59 15.49 -4.59 44.59
C THR A 59 14.52 -3.42 44.60
N ARG A 60 13.37 -3.53 43.93
CA ARG A 60 12.33 -2.46 43.96
C ARG A 60 11.94 -2.15 45.41
N PRO A 61 11.91 -0.85 45.80
CA PRO A 61 11.48 -0.48 47.14
C PRO A 61 9.98 -0.71 47.31
N VAL A 62 9.62 -1.42 48.35
CA VAL A 62 8.23 -1.76 48.70
C VAL A 62 7.98 -1.45 50.16
N THR A 63 6.71 -1.18 50.48
CA THR A 63 6.24 -1.01 51.88
C THR A 63 5.36 -2.22 52.18
N LEU A 64 5.65 -2.89 53.28
CA LEU A 64 4.88 -4.03 53.78
C LEU A 64 4.29 -3.63 55.15
N ASP A 65 2.97 -3.68 55.20
CA ASP A 65 2.19 -3.44 56.44
C ASP A 65 1.28 -4.70 56.68
N LEU A 66 1.55 -5.39 57.77
CA LEU A 66 0.80 -6.59 58.12
C LEU A 66 0.32 -6.48 59.55
N SER A 67 -0.97 -6.66 59.79
CA SER A 67 -1.55 -6.68 61.13
C SER A 67 -1.21 -8.02 61.84
N LEU A 68 -0.50 -7.93 63.00
CA LEU A 68 -0.14 -9.08 63.80
C LEU A 68 -1.28 -9.45 64.76
N THR A 69 -2.42 -9.88 64.26
CA THR A 69 -3.66 -10.15 65.03
C THR A 69 -3.69 -11.51 65.75
N GLY A 70 -2.60 -12.23 65.74
CA GLY A 70 -2.53 -13.60 66.35
C GLY A 70 -3.16 -14.71 65.49
N ASP A 71 -3.95 -14.39 64.48
CA ASP A 71 -4.53 -15.34 63.51
C ASP A 71 -3.62 -15.46 62.28
N GLN A 72 -2.74 -16.45 62.29
CA GLN A 72 -1.79 -16.69 61.19
C GLN A 72 -2.48 -16.86 59.81
N LYS A 73 -3.71 -17.34 59.78
CA LYS A 73 -4.44 -17.51 58.54
C LYS A 73 -4.81 -16.17 57.94
N LYS A 74 -5.33 -15.22 58.70
CA LYS A 74 -5.65 -13.86 58.25
C LYS A 74 -4.41 -13.09 57.85
N GLN A 75 -3.34 -13.18 58.62
CA GLN A 75 -2.06 -12.54 58.26
C GLN A 75 -1.53 -13.04 56.93
N ARG A 76 -1.65 -14.36 56.68
CA ARG A 76 -1.25 -14.92 55.41
C ARG A 76 -2.14 -14.48 54.25
N GLU A 77 -3.43 -14.35 54.46
CA GLU A 77 -4.35 -13.81 53.44
C GLU A 77 -4.03 -12.35 53.07
N GLU A 78 -3.67 -11.54 54.06
CA GLU A 78 -3.22 -10.12 53.83
C GLU A 78 -1.90 -10.10 53.07
N TYR A 79 -0.92 -10.93 53.47
CA TYR A 79 0.34 -11.06 52.77
C TYR A 79 0.19 -11.54 51.34
N VAL A 80 -0.63 -12.53 51.08
CA VAL A 80 -0.92 -13.01 49.71
C VAL A 80 -1.62 -11.94 48.89
N ARG A 81 -2.50 -11.15 49.49
CA ARG A 81 -3.16 -10.02 48.83
C ARG A 81 -2.15 -8.93 48.42
N TRP A 82 -1.24 -8.60 49.35
CA TRP A 82 -0.14 -7.65 49.08
C TRP A 82 0.77 -8.14 47.94
N LEU A 83 1.18 -9.39 47.94
CA LEU A 83 1.96 -9.98 46.83
C LEU A 83 1.24 -9.90 45.49
N ARG A 84 -0.07 -10.15 45.47
CA ARG A 84 -0.87 -10.03 44.22
C ARG A 84 -0.91 -8.62 43.65
N GLN A 85 -0.90 -7.61 44.50
CA GLN A 85 -0.79 -6.21 44.06
C GLN A 85 0.56 -5.94 43.38
N LEU A 86 1.59 -6.66 43.76
CA LEU A 86 2.91 -6.62 43.16
C LEU A 86 3.09 -7.58 41.97
N ASN A 87 2.00 -8.24 41.54
CA ASN A 87 2.00 -9.26 40.50
C ASN A 87 2.83 -10.50 40.83
N ILE A 88 2.79 -10.90 42.08
CA ILE A 88 3.47 -12.12 42.60
C ILE A 88 2.42 -13.08 43.13
N SER A 89 2.50 -14.31 42.71
CA SER A 89 1.73 -15.44 43.27
C SER A 89 2.63 -16.28 44.15
N VAL A 90 2.06 -16.82 45.22
CA VAL A 90 2.72 -17.80 46.09
C VAL A 90 1.88 -19.07 46.14
N GLU A 91 2.53 -20.20 45.95
CA GLU A 91 1.93 -21.51 46.00
C GLU A 91 2.73 -22.39 46.98
N THR A 92 2.03 -22.99 47.95
CA THR A 92 2.67 -23.90 48.93
C THR A 92 2.65 -25.31 48.38
N ARG A 93 3.83 -25.90 48.17
CA ARG A 93 4.00 -27.29 47.78
C ARG A 93 4.94 -27.98 48.79
N ASN A 94 4.52 -29.10 49.37
CA ASN A 94 5.31 -29.84 50.35
C ASN A 94 5.86 -28.99 51.51
N GLY A 95 5.07 -27.99 51.97
CA GLY A 95 5.48 -27.11 53.07
C GLY A 95 6.41 -25.97 52.68
N VAL A 96 6.83 -25.87 51.41
CA VAL A 96 7.67 -24.79 50.86
C VAL A 96 6.82 -23.84 50.04
N ASP A 97 6.99 -22.53 50.27
CA ASP A 97 6.31 -21.48 49.53
C ASP A 97 7.10 -21.14 48.26
N HIS A 98 6.51 -21.45 47.10
CA HIS A 98 7.08 -21.14 45.80
C HIS A 98 6.49 -19.85 45.26
N TYR A 99 7.34 -18.88 44.95
CA TYR A 99 6.96 -17.57 44.39
C TYR A 99 7.08 -17.56 42.88
N ARG A 100 6.15 -16.89 42.22
CA ARG A 100 6.18 -16.66 40.76
C ARG A 100 5.71 -15.24 40.45
N SER A 101 6.48 -14.56 39.61
CA SER A 101 6.03 -13.31 38.98
C SER A 101 5.05 -13.65 37.86
N PHE A 102 3.94 -12.92 37.76
CA PHE A 102 3.02 -13.04 36.66
C PHE A 102 2.75 -11.66 36.07
N LYS A 103 2.67 -11.58 34.75
CA LYS A 103 2.14 -10.37 34.10
C LYS A 103 0.62 -10.41 34.23
N PRO A 104 -0.02 -9.35 34.72
CA PRO A 104 -1.47 -9.30 34.70
C PRO A 104 -1.95 -9.51 33.27
N VAL A 105 -2.71 -10.57 33.05
CA VAL A 105 -3.44 -10.69 31.78
C VAL A 105 -4.51 -9.61 31.86
N ALA A 106 -4.34 -8.58 31.03
CA ALA A 106 -5.37 -7.56 30.87
C ALA A 106 -6.70 -8.28 30.58
N ALA A 107 -7.74 -7.89 31.29
CA ALA A 107 -9.08 -8.42 31.05
C ALA A 107 -9.38 -8.28 29.54
N PRO A 108 -9.95 -9.31 28.89
CA PRO A 108 -10.23 -9.25 27.48
C PRO A 108 -11.09 -8.00 27.19
N GLU A 109 -10.56 -7.07 26.40
CA GLU A 109 -11.30 -5.88 26.03
C GLU A 109 -12.55 -6.31 25.25
N LYS A 110 -13.68 -5.69 25.60
CA LYS A 110 -14.95 -5.97 24.94
C LYS A 110 -14.87 -5.48 23.49
N LEU A 111 -14.92 -6.42 22.54
CA LEU A 111 -14.91 -6.11 21.11
C LEU A 111 -16.21 -5.42 20.72
N VAL A 112 -16.11 -4.41 19.88
CA VAL A 112 -17.21 -3.67 19.27
C VAL A 112 -17.17 -3.87 17.75
N SER A 113 -18.35 -3.87 17.13
CA SER A 113 -18.49 -3.92 15.68
C SER A 113 -18.94 -2.57 15.15
N TRP A 114 -18.44 -2.21 13.96
CA TRP A 114 -18.80 -0.99 13.27
C TRP A 114 -18.81 -1.24 11.77
N VAL A 115 -19.80 -0.65 11.11
CA VAL A 115 -19.95 -0.72 9.65
C VAL A 115 -19.94 0.70 9.11
N TYR A 116 -19.21 0.91 8.05
CA TYR A 116 -19.11 2.19 7.36
C TYR A 116 -19.30 2.00 5.86
N THR A 117 -20.21 2.76 5.26
CA THR A 117 -20.41 2.80 3.81
C THR A 117 -19.61 3.98 3.26
N PRO A 118 -18.54 3.74 2.51
CA PRO A 118 -17.71 4.80 1.95
C PRO A 118 -18.47 5.68 0.95
N PHE A 119 -18.08 6.96 0.86
CA PHE A 119 -18.66 7.90 -0.09
C PHE A 119 -17.84 8.02 -1.38
N ASN A 120 -16.52 7.91 -1.28
CA ASN A 120 -15.62 8.25 -2.38
C ASN A 120 -14.69 7.11 -2.79
N ARG A 121 -14.24 6.32 -1.83
CA ARG A 121 -13.24 5.25 -2.05
C ARG A 121 -13.88 3.88 -1.94
N SER A 122 -13.30 2.88 -2.62
CA SER A 122 -13.79 1.51 -2.45
C SER A 122 -13.50 1.00 -1.04
N PRO A 123 -14.39 0.18 -0.43
CA PRO A 123 -14.15 -0.44 0.87
C PRO A 123 -12.84 -1.22 0.93
N ALA A 124 -12.48 -1.92 -0.15
CA ALA A 124 -11.22 -2.65 -0.25
C ALA A 124 -9.99 -1.73 -0.15
N TYR A 125 -10.04 -0.57 -0.79
CA TYR A 125 -8.97 0.44 -0.68
C TYR A 125 -8.84 0.95 0.76
N LEU A 126 -9.96 1.31 1.39
CA LEU A 126 -9.96 1.78 2.78
C LEU A 126 -9.45 0.70 3.74
N ALA A 127 -9.88 -0.55 3.56
CA ALA A 127 -9.40 -1.67 4.35
C ALA A 127 -7.88 -1.87 4.21
N ALA A 128 -7.35 -1.78 2.99
CA ALA A 128 -5.92 -1.91 2.75
C ALA A 128 -5.09 -0.79 3.41
N VAL A 129 -5.51 0.48 3.27
CA VAL A 129 -4.81 1.64 3.84
C VAL A 129 -4.90 1.66 5.36
N LEU A 130 -6.07 1.32 5.92
CA LEU A 130 -6.35 1.38 7.35
C LEU A 130 -5.96 0.09 8.11
N SER A 131 -5.50 -0.94 7.41
CA SER A 131 -5.13 -2.22 8.02
C SER A 131 -4.07 -2.10 9.13
N GLY A 132 -3.15 -1.14 9.01
CA GLY A 132 -2.13 -0.86 10.02
C GLY A 132 -2.65 -0.25 11.33
N THR A 133 -3.91 0.18 11.39
CA THR A 133 -4.52 0.76 12.60
C THR A 133 -5.13 -0.30 13.51
N THR A 134 -5.29 -1.52 13.02
CA THR A 134 -5.83 -2.66 13.77
C THR A 134 -4.70 -3.59 14.17
N THR A 135 -4.74 -4.09 15.40
CA THR A 135 -3.75 -5.06 15.90
C THR A 135 -4.01 -6.49 15.40
N GLY A 136 -5.11 -6.71 14.71
CA GLY A 136 -5.49 -7.97 14.10
C GLY A 136 -5.16 -8.03 12.61
N ARG A 137 -4.93 -9.23 12.08
CA ARG A 137 -4.72 -9.47 10.64
C ARG A 137 -5.95 -9.00 9.85
N SER A 138 -5.73 -8.24 8.79
CA SER A 138 -6.73 -8.07 7.74
C SER A 138 -7.03 -9.44 7.13
N ALA A 139 -8.25 -9.92 7.33
CA ALA A 139 -8.70 -11.11 6.63
C ALA A 139 -9.00 -10.73 5.18
N GLN A 140 -8.05 -10.97 4.29
CA GLN A 140 -8.39 -11.14 2.88
C GLN A 140 -9.06 -12.52 2.77
N VAL A 141 -10.36 -12.52 2.65
CA VAL A 141 -11.09 -13.72 2.25
C VAL A 141 -10.89 -13.85 0.75
N SER A 142 -9.91 -14.64 0.35
CA SER A 142 -9.82 -15.13 -1.02
C SER A 142 -10.99 -16.08 -1.23
N SER A 143 -11.89 -15.76 -2.15
CA SER A 143 -13.08 -16.53 -2.47
C SER A 143 -12.79 -17.77 -3.32
N GLU A 144 -11.73 -18.53 -3.02
CA GLU A 144 -11.52 -19.85 -3.59
C GLU A 144 -11.04 -20.82 -2.51
N ASN A 145 -11.92 -21.76 -2.19
CA ASN A 145 -11.86 -22.87 -1.24
C ASN A 145 -12.37 -22.59 0.18
N ALA A 146 -13.69 -22.60 0.29
CA ALA A 146 -14.42 -22.84 1.54
C ALA A 146 -14.26 -24.31 1.97
N ALA A 147 -13.11 -24.70 2.52
CA ALA A 147 -12.95 -25.95 3.27
C ALA A 147 -11.73 -25.88 4.19
N ALA A 148 -11.77 -25.00 5.19
CA ALA A 148 -11.08 -25.15 6.47
C ALA A 148 -11.55 -24.01 7.37
N SER A 149 -12.53 -24.24 8.20
CA SER A 149 -12.90 -23.38 9.31
C SER A 149 -11.75 -23.36 10.34
N SER A 150 -10.82 -22.46 10.16
CA SER A 150 -9.89 -22.10 11.22
C SER A 150 -10.67 -21.37 12.31
N PRO A 151 -10.46 -21.69 13.60
CA PRO A 151 -11.16 -21.02 14.69
C PRO A 151 -10.86 -19.53 14.61
N VAL A 152 -11.91 -18.71 14.63
CA VAL A 152 -11.81 -17.23 14.66
C VAL A 152 -11.02 -16.88 15.92
N THR A 153 -9.74 -16.62 15.74
CA THR A 153 -8.87 -16.11 16.80
C THR A 153 -9.45 -14.76 17.26
N SER A 154 -9.53 -14.58 18.57
CA SER A 154 -10.09 -13.41 19.27
C SER A 154 -9.31 -12.13 18.98
N GLY A 155 -9.27 -11.69 17.73
CA GLY A 155 -8.55 -10.51 17.27
C GLY A 155 -9.44 -9.50 16.56
N SER A 156 -8.98 -8.26 16.52
CA SER A 156 -9.57 -7.21 15.70
C SER A 156 -9.42 -7.57 14.22
N PHE A 157 -10.46 -7.32 13.40
CA PHE A 157 -10.37 -7.43 11.95
C PHE A 157 -11.00 -6.24 11.26
N LEU A 158 -10.50 -5.94 10.06
CA LEU A 158 -11.03 -4.94 9.16
C LEU A 158 -11.21 -5.60 7.78
N SER A 159 -12.43 -5.58 7.24
CA SER A 159 -12.75 -6.12 5.92
C SER A 159 -13.44 -5.06 5.08
N GLY A 160 -13.12 -5.03 3.80
CA GLY A 160 -13.70 -4.12 2.80
C GLY A 160 -14.31 -4.88 1.63
N GLU A 161 -15.03 -5.97 1.88
CA GLU A 161 -15.78 -6.68 0.85
C GLU A 161 -17.17 -6.08 0.63
N GLY A 162 -17.62 -6.09 -0.63
CA GLY A 162 -18.90 -5.51 -1.03
C GLY A 162 -18.90 -3.99 -0.94
N ASP A 163 -20.00 -3.41 -0.46
CA ASP A 163 -20.25 -1.96 -0.44
C ASP A 163 -19.86 -1.28 0.87
N SER A 164 -19.39 -2.04 1.83
CA SER A 164 -19.16 -1.54 3.19
C SER A 164 -17.81 -1.97 3.76
N LEU A 165 -17.24 -1.10 4.58
CA LEU A 165 -16.10 -1.39 5.42
C LEU A 165 -16.62 -1.93 6.76
N VAL A 166 -16.28 -3.16 7.10
CA VAL A 166 -16.69 -3.81 8.34
C VAL A 166 -15.49 -3.91 9.27
N PHE A 167 -15.66 -3.37 10.47
CA PHE A 167 -14.68 -3.44 11.54
C PHE A 167 -15.23 -4.19 12.75
N ARG A 168 -14.38 -5.02 13.36
CA ARG A 168 -14.60 -5.58 14.68
C ARG A 168 -13.29 -5.52 15.46
N GLY A 169 -13.30 -4.90 16.63
CA GLY A 169 -12.10 -4.72 17.42
C GLY A 169 -12.36 -3.95 18.71
N THR A 170 -11.32 -3.41 19.32
CA THR A 170 -11.40 -2.67 20.56
C THR A 170 -12.01 -1.27 20.37
N ARG A 171 -12.49 -0.66 21.43
CA ARG A 171 -13.00 0.72 21.40
C ARG A 171 -11.91 1.73 21.02
N SER A 172 -10.69 1.49 21.44
CA SER A 172 -9.55 2.37 21.15
C SER A 172 -9.20 2.34 19.66
N GLU A 173 -9.20 1.16 19.02
CA GLU A 173 -9.01 1.01 17.58
C GLU A 173 -10.14 1.64 16.78
N LEU A 174 -11.41 1.45 17.22
CA LEU A 174 -12.55 2.09 16.59
C LEU A 174 -12.49 3.62 16.63
N ALA A 175 -12.03 4.20 17.74
CA ALA A 175 -11.86 5.65 17.85
C ALA A 175 -10.85 6.17 16.81
N ARG A 176 -9.71 5.51 16.68
CA ARG A 176 -8.68 5.84 15.66
C ARG A 176 -9.22 5.68 14.24
N LEU A 177 -9.95 4.61 13.96
CA LEU A 177 -10.56 4.40 12.64
C LEU A 177 -11.55 5.52 12.28
N LYS A 178 -12.41 5.91 13.22
CA LYS A 178 -13.36 7.01 13.00
C LYS A 178 -12.70 8.36 12.74
N GLU A 179 -11.53 8.57 13.29
CA GLU A 179 -10.72 9.77 13.05
C GLU A 179 -10.04 9.72 11.65
N LEU A 180 -9.53 8.57 11.25
CA LEU A 180 -8.75 8.42 10.01
C LEU A 180 -9.63 8.23 8.76
N VAL A 181 -10.78 7.56 8.88
CA VAL A 181 -11.67 7.29 7.74
C VAL A 181 -12.04 8.55 6.95
N PRO A 182 -12.48 9.66 7.57
CA PRO A 182 -12.82 10.87 6.81
C PRO A 182 -11.63 11.52 6.10
N LEU A 183 -10.41 11.28 6.57
CA LEU A 183 -9.18 11.80 5.96
C LEU A 183 -8.77 10.99 4.73
N VAL A 184 -9.17 9.71 4.66
CA VAL A 184 -8.81 8.79 3.58
C VAL A 184 -9.95 8.66 2.56
N ASP A 185 -11.22 8.74 3.01
CA ASP A 185 -12.39 8.65 2.14
C ASP A 185 -12.70 9.99 1.47
N VAL A 186 -11.71 10.50 0.74
CA VAL A 186 -11.82 11.72 -0.05
C VAL A 186 -11.98 11.39 -1.54
N PRO A 187 -12.60 12.28 -2.35
CA PRO A 187 -12.73 12.07 -3.79
C PRO A 187 -11.38 11.74 -4.45
N ALA A 188 -11.41 10.82 -5.40
CA ALA A 188 -10.23 10.56 -6.21
C ALA A 188 -10.02 11.73 -7.16
N GLN A 189 -8.78 12.23 -7.22
CA GLN A 189 -8.41 13.19 -8.26
C GLN A 189 -8.48 12.50 -9.62
N GLY A 190 -9.12 13.15 -10.58
CA GLY A 190 -9.27 12.65 -11.94
C GLY A 190 -8.24 13.24 -12.89
N VAL A 191 -7.93 12.50 -13.95
CA VAL A 191 -7.06 12.94 -15.04
C VAL A 191 -7.75 12.67 -16.36
N VAL A 192 -7.66 13.63 -17.26
CA VAL A 192 -7.94 13.44 -18.68
C VAL A 192 -6.62 13.38 -19.43
N VAL A 193 -6.41 12.29 -20.16
CA VAL A 193 -5.29 12.11 -21.08
C VAL A 193 -5.84 12.16 -22.49
N THR A 194 -5.40 13.12 -23.27
CA THR A 194 -5.74 13.28 -24.70
C THR A 194 -4.48 13.12 -25.52
N GLY A 195 -4.54 12.35 -26.58
CA GLY A 195 -3.37 12.12 -27.42
C GLY A 195 -3.69 11.98 -28.87
N TYR A 196 -2.63 12.12 -29.67
CA TYR A 196 -2.62 11.80 -31.10
C TYR A 196 -1.43 10.89 -31.38
N ILE A 197 -1.70 9.79 -32.03
CA ILE A 197 -0.70 8.81 -32.43
C ILE A 197 -0.46 8.95 -33.92
N TYR A 198 0.78 9.26 -34.29
CA TYR A 198 1.19 9.47 -35.67
C TYR A 198 2.14 8.36 -36.13
N GLU A 199 1.94 7.96 -37.37
CA GLU A 199 2.93 7.30 -38.17
C GLU A 199 3.63 8.34 -38.99
N VAL A 200 4.95 8.49 -38.83
CA VAL A 200 5.76 9.54 -39.46
C VAL A 200 6.71 8.92 -40.46
N GLN A 201 6.57 9.28 -41.74
CA GLN A 201 7.46 8.83 -42.79
C GLN A 201 8.60 9.82 -42.96
N THR A 202 9.84 9.38 -42.82
CA THR A 202 11.02 10.22 -42.97
C THR A 202 11.95 9.67 -44.04
N GLY A 203 12.57 10.57 -44.82
CA GLY A 203 13.63 10.22 -45.75
C GLY A 203 15.01 10.20 -45.08
N ARG A 204 16.02 9.86 -45.88
CA ARG A 204 17.42 9.70 -45.42
C ARG A 204 18.02 10.94 -44.75
N SER A 205 17.60 12.13 -45.15
CA SER A 205 18.17 13.43 -44.73
C SER A 205 17.48 14.05 -43.50
N GLU A 206 16.37 13.47 -43.04
CA GLU A 206 15.47 14.10 -42.07
C GLU A 206 15.67 13.62 -40.63
N GLY A 207 16.45 12.56 -40.47
CA GLY A 207 16.67 11.94 -39.17
C GLY A 207 15.48 11.10 -38.66
N SER A 208 15.19 11.14 -37.38
CA SER A 208 14.03 10.41 -36.79
C SER A 208 12.74 11.23 -36.91
N GLY A 209 11.59 10.52 -36.93
CA GLY A 209 10.28 11.19 -36.90
C GLY A 209 10.09 12.08 -35.68
N LEU A 210 10.67 11.72 -34.54
CA LEU A 210 10.70 12.57 -33.35
C LEU A 210 11.48 13.84 -33.57
N ALA A 211 12.64 13.79 -34.24
CA ALA A 211 13.45 14.97 -34.55
C ALA A 211 12.75 15.89 -35.53
N LEU A 212 12.07 15.33 -36.54
CA LEU A 212 11.24 16.08 -37.48
C LEU A 212 10.06 16.77 -36.77
N ALA A 213 9.32 16.05 -35.94
CA ALA A 213 8.22 16.60 -35.16
C ALA A 213 8.69 17.71 -34.22
N ALA A 214 9.80 17.47 -33.50
CA ALA A 214 10.41 18.49 -32.66
C ALA A 214 10.83 19.77 -33.43
N LYS A 215 11.41 19.61 -34.60
CA LYS A 215 11.81 20.71 -35.45
C LYS A 215 10.61 21.55 -35.92
N LEU A 216 9.51 20.91 -36.32
CA LEU A 216 8.29 21.61 -36.73
C LEU A 216 7.65 22.36 -35.55
N LEU A 217 7.62 21.76 -34.37
CA LEU A 217 7.03 22.38 -33.18
C LEU A 217 7.91 23.47 -32.59
N SER A 218 9.24 23.30 -32.56
CA SER A 218 10.18 24.27 -31.98
C SER A 218 10.17 25.62 -32.64
N GLY A 219 9.80 25.68 -33.90
CA GLY A 219 9.67 26.97 -34.65
C GLY A 219 8.47 27.81 -34.20
N ARG A 220 7.49 27.25 -33.48
CA ARG A 220 6.24 27.93 -33.11
C ARG A 220 5.91 27.85 -31.63
N PHE A 221 6.42 26.87 -30.93
CA PHE A 221 6.11 26.60 -29.51
C PHE A 221 7.41 26.53 -28.69
N GLY A 222 7.38 27.04 -27.45
CA GLY A 222 8.54 26.99 -26.56
C GLY A 222 8.85 25.53 -26.21
N VAL A 223 10.07 25.11 -26.50
CA VAL A 223 10.55 23.73 -26.22
C VAL A 223 11.31 23.71 -24.90
N SER A 224 10.86 22.90 -23.96
CA SER A 224 11.63 22.50 -22.77
C SER A 224 12.10 21.09 -22.99
N VAL A 225 13.38 20.89 -23.26
CA VAL A 225 13.99 19.57 -23.28
C VAL A 225 14.23 19.13 -21.84
N GLY A 226 13.39 18.28 -21.33
CA GLY A 226 13.56 17.68 -20.01
C GLY A 226 14.72 16.68 -20.07
N SER A 227 15.90 17.07 -19.62
CA SER A 227 17.01 16.15 -19.41
C SER A 227 16.86 15.42 -18.07
N SER A 228 16.06 14.38 -18.00
CA SER A 228 16.23 13.38 -16.97
C SER A 228 16.95 12.18 -17.57
N SER A 229 17.99 11.76 -16.91
CA SER A 229 19.02 10.83 -17.37
C SER A 229 18.59 9.37 -17.62
N SER A 230 17.29 9.08 -17.71
CA SER A 230 16.79 7.75 -18.02
C SER A 230 15.78 7.66 -19.17
N MET A 231 15.43 8.79 -19.84
CA MET A 231 14.42 8.79 -20.90
C MET A 231 14.77 9.73 -22.04
N GLY A 232 15.68 9.32 -22.91
CA GLY A 232 16.15 10.09 -24.07
C GLY A 232 15.13 10.32 -25.19
N ASN A 233 13.83 9.97 -25.03
CA ASN A 233 12.88 9.88 -26.13
C ASN A 233 11.61 10.74 -25.97
N TYR A 234 11.62 11.74 -25.09
CA TYR A 234 10.48 12.66 -24.99
C TYR A 234 10.88 14.12 -24.94
N ILE A 235 9.99 14.97 -25.42
CA ILE A 235 10.14 16.45 -25.43
C ILE A 235 8.86 17.02 -24.83
N SER A 236 8.97 17.87 -23.80
CA SER A 236 7.82 18.55 -23.21
C SER A 236 7.71 19.99 -23.71
N PHE A 237 6.48 20.47 -23.87
CA PHE A 237 6.13 21.80 -24.30
C PHE A 237 5.36 22.50 -23.18
N SER A 238 5.82 23.68 -22.80
CA SER A 238 5.20 24.50 -21.75
C SER A 238 4.23 25.54 -22.29
N SER A 239 4.15 25.70 -23.63
CA SER A 239 3.27 26.66 -24.30
C SER A 239 2.62 26.03 -25.52
N GLY A 240 1.42 26.51 -25.84
CA GLY A 240 0.64 26.02 -26.96
C GLY A 240 -0.55 25.14 -26.53
N THR A 241 -1.39 24.82 -27.49
CA THR A 241 -2.53 23.90 -27.29
C THR A 241 -2.30 22.63 -28.09
N LEU A 242 -2.79 21.53 -27.60
CA LEU A 242 -2.71 20.24 -28.28
C LEU A 242 -3.31 20.32 -29.71
N ASN A 243 -4.42 21.03 -29.84
CA ASN A 243 -5.08 21.21 -31.13
C ASN A 243 -4.22 22.02 -32.15
N ALA A 244 -3.53 23.06 -31.70
CA ALA A 244 -2.65 23.81 -32.59
C ALA A 244 -1.46 22.98 -33.07
N MET A 245 -0.93 22.08 -32.22
CA MET A 245 0.11 21.14 -32.60
C MET A 245 -0.42 20.08 -33.57
N TYR A 246 -1.64 19.58 -33.34
CA TYR A 246 -2.32 18.69 -34.25
C TYR A 246 -2.53 19.32 -35.65
N GLU A 247 -3.04 20.53 -35.67
CA GLU A 247 -3.23 21.29 -36.97
C GLU A 247 -1.91 21.45 -37.72
N LEU A 248 -0.82 21.78 -37.02
CA LEU A 248 0.48 21.90 -37.63
C LEU A 248 0.94 20.59 -38.28
N PHE A 249 0.78 19.47 -37.60
CA PHE A 249 1.13 18.14 -38.15
C PHE A 249 0.21 17.75 -39.32
N SER A 250 -1.07 18.13 -39.26
CA SER A 250 -2.02 17.83 -40.34
C SER A 250 -1.69 18.56 -41.66
N THR A 251 -0.89 19.65 -41.63
CA THR A 251 -0.42 20.33 -42.84
C THR A 251 0.72 19.61 -43.52
N ASP A 252 1.37 18.64 -42.86
CA ASP A 252 2.52 17.94 -43.40
C ASP A 252 2.13 16.48 -43.71
N ASN A 253 2.17 16.08 -44.97
CA ASN A 253 1.75 14.76 -45.46
C ASN A 253 2.59 13.59 -44.92
N ARG A 254 3.72 13.88 -44.29
CA ARG A 254 4.56 12.85 -43.64
C ARG A 254 3.97 12.36 -42.33
N PHE A 255 3.07 13.14 -41.72
CA PHE A 255 2.41 12.80 -40.48
C PHE A 255 1.02 12.22 -40.74
N LYS A 256 0.85 10.95 -40.54
CA LYS A 256 -0.43 10.27 -40.67
C LYS A 256 -0.98 9.94 -39.29
N VAL A 257 -2.16 10.47 -38.98
CA VAL A 257 -2.85 10.11 -37.73
C VAL A 257 -3.33 8.67 -37.80
N VAL A 258 -2.91 7.88 -36.84
CA VAL A 258 -3.33 6.46 -36.67
C VAL A 258 -4.51 6.37 -35.69
N SER A 259 -4.46 7.14 -34.60
CA SER A 259 -5.49 7.15 -33.57
C SER A 259 -5.43 8.44 -32.75
N ALA A 260 -6.57 8.82 -32.18
CA ALA A 260 -6.73 9.97 -31.29
C ALA A 260 -7.42 9.56 -29.99
N PRO A 261 -6.72 8.86 -29.08
CA PRO A 261 -7.32 8.43 -27.82
C PRO A 261 -7.61 9.60 -26.89
N GLN A 262 -8.76 9.55 -26.22
CA GLN A 262 -9.10 10.44 -25.13
C GLN A 262 -9.66 9.59 -23.98
N LEU A 263 -8.99 9.63 -22.82
CA LEU A 263 -9.33 8.83 -21.67
C LEU A 263 -9.46 9.71 -20.44
N ARG A 264 -10.52 9.47 -19.67
CA ARG A 264 -10.71 10.04 -18.34
C ARG A 264 -10.60 8.92 -17.32
N MET A 265 -9.81 9.11 -16.29
CA MET A 265 -9.56 8.08 -15.27
C MET A 265 -9.20 8.70 -13.93
N ASP A 266 -9.39 7.93 -12.86
CA ASP A 266 -8.98 8.32 -11.52
C ASP A 266 -7.48 8.04 -11.29
N SER A 267 -6.86 8.80 -10.41
CA SER A 267 -5.49 8.57 -9.95
C SER A 267 -5.31 7.15 -9.39
N GLY A 268 -4.27 6.46 -9.85
CA GLY A 268 -3.94 5.09 -9.45
C GLY A 268 -4.69 4.00 -10.22
N ARG A 269 -5.68 4.34 -11.06
CA ARG A 269 -6.42 3.38 -11.90
C ARG A 269 -5.85 3.34 -13.31
N GLU A 270 -5.85 2.15 -13.91
CA GLU A 270 -5.48 1.96 -15.31
C GLU A 270 -6.71 2.10 -16.20
N ALA A 271 -6.55 2.82 -17.30
CA ALA A 271 -7.53 2.87 -18.37
C ALA A 271 -6.92 2.32 -19.66
N ILE A 272 -7.75 1.61 -20.44
CA ILE A 272 -7.35 0.97 -21.68
C ILE A 272 -8.28 1.45 -22.79
N PHE A 273 -7.67 1.91 -23.88
CA PHE A 273 -8.34 2.21 -25.15
C PHE A 273 -7.82 1.21 -26.19
N SER A 274 -8.72 0.46 -26.80
CA SER A 274 -8.36 -0.54 -27.81
C SER A 274 -9.26 -0.40 -29.01
N VAL A 275 -8.67 -0.29 -30.20
CA VAL A 275 -9.38 -0.24 -31.48
C VAL A 275 -8.64 -1.15 -32.46
N GLY A 276 -9.34 -2.11 -33.00
CA GLY A 276 -8.73 -3.06 -33.92
C GLY A 276 -9.63 -4.25 -34.22
N GLU A 277 -9.02 -5.30 -34.72
CA GLU A 277 -9.66 -6.56 -35.08
C GLU A 277 -8.93 -7.74 -34.47
N GLN A 278 -9.61 -8.86 -34.34
CA GLN A 278 -9.00 -10.13 -33.97
C GLN A 278 -8.75 -10.97 -35.19
N VAL A 279 -7.50 -11.33 -35.45
CA VAL A 279 -7.08 -12.13 -36.57
C VAL A 279 -6.95 -13.58 -36.14
N PRO A 280 -7.68 -14.52 -36.79
CA PRO A 280 -7.50 -15.95 -36.51
C PRO A 280 -6.17 -16.42 -37.07
N VAL A 281 -5.35 -17.02 -36.22
CA VAL A 281 -4.11 -17.67 -36.62
C VAL A 281 -4.18 -19.17 -36.30
N LEU A 282 -3.52 -19.98 -37.08
CA LEU A 282 -3.46 -21.42 -36.85
C LEU A 282 -2.74 -21.68 -35.52
N GLY A 283 -3.39 -22.44 -34.65
CA GLY A 283 -2.83 -22.94 -33.41
C GLY A 283 -2.17 -24.31 -33.56
N SER A 284 -2.29 -25.15 -32.53
CA SER A 284 -1.77 -26.51 -32.56
C SER A 284 -2.61 -27.42 -33.48
N VAL A 285 -1.93 -28.30 -34.18
CA VAL A 285 -2.56 -29.40 -34.93
C VAL A 285 -2.48 -30.64 -34.05
N SER A 286 -3.62 -31.21 -33.67
CA SER A 286 -3.73 -32.50 -32.99
C SER A 286 -4.28 -33.54 -33.96
N TYR A 287 -3.86 -34.79 -33.81
CA TYR A 287 -4.39 -35.90 -34.57
C TYR A 287 -5.31 -36.70 -33.66
N GLU A 288 -6.59 -36.80 -34.04
CA GLU A 288 -7.57 -37.61 -33.36
C GLU A 288 -8.15 -38.59 -34.37
N ASP A 289 -8.08 -39.89 -34.11
CA ASP A 289 -8.48 -40.96 -35.00
C ASP A 289 -7.87 -40.85 -36.42
N GLY A 290 -6.60 -40.44 -36.54
CA GLY A 290 -5.91 -40.29 -37.82
C GLY A 290 -6.35 -39.08 -38.66
N LYS A 291 -7.23 -38.23 -38.14
CA LYS A 291 -7.64 -36.97 -38.78
C LYS A 291 -6.96 -35.77 -38.09
N ALA A 292 -6.43 -34.89 -38.92
CA ALA A 292 -5.85 -33.63 -38.39
C ALA A 292 -6.96 -32.70 -37.93
N VAL A 293 -6.96 -32.37 -36.63
CA VAL A 293 -7.82 -31.33 -36.02
C VAL A 293 -6.96 -30.11 -35.80
N GLN A 294 -7.31 -29.01 -36.46
CA GLN A 294 -6.60 -27.72 -36.32
C GLN A 294 -7.34 -26.82 -35.33
N SER A 295 -6.62 -26.35 -34.33
CA SER A 295 -7.12 -25.29 -33.46
C SER A 295 -6.87 -23.91 -34.07
N VAL A 296 -7.74 -22.94 -33.75
CA VAL A 296 -7.59 -21.55 -34.16
C VAL A 296 -7.41 -20.69 -32.90
N THR A 297 -6.37 -19.85 -32.91
CA THR A 297 -6.14 -18.87 -31.85
C THR A 297 -6.36 -17.49 -32.41
N TYR A 298 -7.17 -16.69 -31.72
CA TYR A 298 -7.39 -15.28 -32.08
C TYR A 298 -6.31 -14.40 -31.51
N ARG A 299 -5.76 -13.52 -32.32
CA ARG A 299 -4.74 -12.53 -31.92
C ARG A 299 -5.25 -11.13 -32.20
N ASP A 300 -5.14 -10.27 -31.18
CA ASP A 300 -5.53 -8.86 -31.30
C ASP A 300 -4.57 -8.11 -32.24
N SER A 301 -5.16 -7.30 -33.13
CA SER A 301 -4.48 -6.42 -34.07
C SER A 301 -5.11 -5.05 -33.99
N GLY A 302 -4.31 -4.00 -34.13
CA GLY A 302 -4.76 -2.62 -34.09
C GLY A 302 -4.00 -1.78 -33.06
N VAL A 303 -4.66 -0.78 -32.54
CA VAL A 303 -4.13 0.18 -31.55
C VAL A 303 -4.59 -0.24 -30.16
N ILE A 304 -3.65 -0.39 -29.24
CA ILE A 304 -3.92 -0.56 -27.82
C ILE A 304 -3.15 0.52 -27.08
N PHE A 305 -3.87 1.34 -26.30
CA PHE A 305 -3.33 2.42 -25.52
C PHE A 305 -3.74 2.24 -24.05
N LYS A 306 -2.76 1.95 -23.19
CA LYS A 306 -2.95 1.77 -21.75
C LYS A 306 -2.27 2.88 -21.02
N VAL A 307 -2.98 3.45 -20.05
CA VAL A 307 -2.48 4.57 -19.27
C VAL A 307 -2.85 4.39 -17.81
N LYS A 308 -1.87 4.64 -16.93
CA LYS A 308 -2.07 4.65 -15.47
C LYS A 308 -1.46 5.91 -14.88
N PRO A 309 -2.29 6.89 -14.49
CA PRO A 309 -1.84 8.10 -13.83
C PRO A 309 -1.71 7.91 -12.33
N VAL A 310 -0.76 8.61 -11.73
CA VAL A 310 -0.67 8.81 -10.27
C VAL A 310 -0.45 10.29 -10.03
N ILE A 311 -1.45 10.94 -9.39
CA ILE A 311 -1.38 12.37 -9.08
C ILE A 311 -0.73 12.51 -7.70
N THR A 312 0.22 13.41 -7.62
CA THR A 312 0.82 13.91 -6.38
C THR A 312 0.52 15.40 -6.25
N SER A 313 0.81 16.01 -5.11
CA SER A 313 0.50 17.42 -4.84
C SER A 313 0.95 18.43 -5.92
N SER A 314 1.91 18.09 -6.75
CA SER A 314 2.50 19.03 -7.73
C SER A 314 2.76 18.42 -9.11
N ARG A 315 2.57 17.13 -9.28
CA ARG A 315 2.95 16.42 -10.51
C ARG A 315 2.04 15.22 -10.77
N ILE A 316 1.94 14.88 -12.05
CA ILE A 316 1.22 13.71 -12.53
C ILE A 316 2.27 12.75 -13.09
N SER A 317 2.43 11.60 -12.42
CA SER A 317 3.21 10.48 -12.95
C SER A 317 2.31 9.63 -13.83
N LEU A 318 2.74 9.38 -15.05
CA LEU A 318 1.97 8.71 -16.10
C LEU A 318 2.74 7.51 -16.62
N ASN A 319 2.23 6.30 -16.43
CA ASN A 319 2.72 5.13 -17.13
C ASN A 319 1.92 4.96 -18.42
N VAL A 320 2.60 4.95 -19.54
CA VAL A 320 2.00 4.86 -20.88
C VAL A 320 2.55 3.63 -21.58
N ASN A 321 1.66 2.73 -21.96
CA ASN A 321 1.96 1.64 -22.86
C ASN A 321 1.11 1.78 -24.12
N GLN A 322 1.77 2.00 -25.22
CA GLN A 322 1.16 2.14 -26.54
C GLN A 322 1.62 1.02 -27.43
N GLN A 323 0.69 0.27 -27.96
CA GLN A 323 0.93 -0.80 -28.94
C GLN A 323 0.15 -0.50 -30.22
N LEU A 324 0.85 -0.61 -31.34
CA LEU A 324 0.28 -0.65 -32.68
C LEU A 324 0.67 -1.98 -33.32
N SER A 325 -0.31 -2.74 -33.74
CA SER A 325 -0.07 -4.02 -34.41
C SER A 325 -0.89 -4.16 -35.68
N ASN A 326 -0.34 -4.83 -36.67
CA ASN A 326 -0.97 -5.10 -37.94
C ASN A 326 -0.52 -6.47 -38.48
N PHE A 327 -1.44 -7.21 -39.04
CA PHE A 327 -1.13 -8.46 -39.71
C PHE A 327 -0.89 -8.24 -41.21
N VAL A 328 0.21 -8.76 -41.72
CA VAL A 328 0.58 -8.71 -43.12
C VAL A 328 0.73 -10.12 -43.65
N LYS A 329 0.13 -10.39 -44.80
CA LYS A 329 0.37 -11.65 -45.51
C LYS A 329 1.78 -11.61 -46.08
N THR A 330 2.60 -12.60 -45.68
CA THR A 330 3.97 -12.73 -46.17
C THR A 330 4.16 -14.10 -46.78
N ASP A 331 4.95 -14.14 -47.85
CA ASP A 331 5.26 -15.39 -48.56
C ASP A 331 6.16 -16.35 -47.74
N THR A 332 6.69 -15.85 -46.60
CA THR A 332 7.57 -16.59 -45.70
C THR A 332 6.84 -17.17 -44.49
N GLY A 333 5.53 -17.00 -44.39
CA GLY A 333 4.72 -17.53 -43.29
C GLY A 333 4.62 -19.06 -43.35
N VAL A 334 4.76 -19.73 -42.19
CA VAL A 334 4.56 -21.18 -42.11
C VAL A 334 3.06 -21.48 -42.28
N ASN A 335 2.69 -22.34 -43.21
CA ASN A 335 1.30 -22.71 -43.50
C ASN A 335 0.38 -21.53 -43.79
N ASP A 336 0.83 -20.56 -44.58
CA ASP A 336 0.09 -19.33 -44.93
C ASP A 336 -0.29 -18.46 -43.74
N SER A 337 0.34 -18.65 -42.58
CA SER A 337 0.10 -17.83 -41.39
C SER A 337 0.56 -16.39 -41.63
N PRO A 338 -0.25 -15.38 -41.29
CA PRO A 338 0.14 -13.99 -41.45
C PRO A 338 1.23 -13.60 -40.46
N THR A 339 2.10 -12.67 -40.85
CA THR A 339 3.11 -12.09 -39.97
C THR A 339 2.51 -10.93 -39.19
N LEU A 340 2.70 -10.92 -37.84
CA LEU A 340 2.31 -9.82 -37.00
C LEU A 340 3.44 -8.79 -36.96
N LEU A 341 3.17 -7.61 -37.49
CA LEU A 341 4.00 -6.40 -37.26
C LEU A 341 3.52 -5.69 -36.01
N LYS A 342 4.37 -5.61 -34.99
CA LYS A 342 4.06 -4.97 -33.72
C LYS A 342 5.04 -3.84 -33.45
N ARG A 343 4.52 -2.67 -33.07
CA ARG A 343 5.28 -1.52 -32.57
C ARG A 343 4.75 -1.17 -31.19
N GLU A 344 5.63 -1.06 -30.22
CA GLU A 344 5.25 -0.83 -28.82
C GLU A 344 6.18 0.19 -28.19
N VAL A 345 5.58 1.10 -27.42
CA VAL A 345 6.28 2.05 -26.56
C VAL A 345 5.75 1.87 -25.16
N ASP A 346 6.63 1.56 -24.22
CA ASP A 346 6.33 1.48 -22.80
C ASP A 346 7.24 2.45 -22.05
N THR A 347 6.63 3.42 -21.36
CA THR A 347 7.38 4.50 -20.73
C THR A 347 6.65 5.09 -19.53
N SER A 348 7.43 5.65 -18.60
CA SER A 348 6.92 6.38 -17.46
C SER A 348 7.37 7.83 -17.51
N LEU A 349 6.45 8.74 -17.32
CA LEU A 349 6.64 10.19 -17.43
C LEU A 349 6.20 10.87 -16.15
N THR A 350 6.81 12.01 -15.83
CA THR A 350 6.36 12.88 -14.76
C THR A 350 6.12 14.28 -15.32
N LEU A 351 4.87 14.71 -15.30
CA LEU A 351 4.37 15.91 -15.96
C LEU A 351 3.71 16.85 -14.94
N LYS A 352 3.52 18.09 -15.32
CA LYS A 352 2.66 19.05 -14.64
C LYS A 352 1.27 19.02 -15.25
N ASP A 353 0.31 19.57 -14.53
CA ASP A 353 -1.03 19.79 -15.10
C ASP A 353 -0.98 20.65 -16.36
N GLY A 354 -1.65 20.18 -17.41
CA GLY A 354 -1.70 20.84 -18.71
C GLY A 354 -0.50 20.61 -19.62
N ASP A 355 0.58 19.99 -19.16
CA ASP A 355 1.77 19.75 -19.99
C ASP A 355 1.43 18.90 -21.22
N ILE A 356 2.05 19.28 -22.34
CA ILE A 356 2.02 18.51 -23.58
C ILE A 356 3.38 17.86 -23.78
N VAL A 357 3.38 16.58 -24.09
CA VAL A 357 4.59 15.80 -24.30
C VAL A 357 4.57 15.11 -25.66
N LEU A 358 5.69 15.14 -26.33
CA LEU A 358 5.96 14.42 -27.55
C LEU A 358 6.85 13.23 -27.23
N LEU A 359 6.33 12.04 -27.47
CA LEU A 359 7.04 10.76 -27.32
C LEU A 359 7.39 10.24 -28.70
N GLY A 360 8.61 9.77 -28.87
CA GLY A 360 9.01 9.09 -30.08
C GLY A 360 9.70 7.79 -29.75
N GLY A 361 9.46 6.81 -30.54
CA GLY A 361 10.12 5.53 -30.42
C GLY A 361 9.87 4.67 -31.64
N LEU A 362 10.81 3.84 -31.93
CA LEU A 362 10.84 2.79 -32.93
C LEU A 362 10.71 3.21 -34.39
N ALA A 363 11.85 3.12 -35.08
CA ALA A 363 11.97 3.25 -36.50
C ALA A 363 11.94 1.90 -37.18
N GLU A 364 11.08 1.75 -38.17
CA GLU A 364 11.19 0.69 -39.16
C GLU A 364 11.95 1.19 -40.37
N ASN A 365 13.10 0.62 -40.67
CA ASN A 365 13.86 0.95 -41.88
C ASN A 365 13.48 0.00 -43.00
N LYS A 366 12.96 0.54 -44.10
CA LYS A 366 12.70 -0.22 -45.29
C LYS A 366 13.72 0.20 -46.37
N ASP A 367 14.66 -0.68 -46.65
CA ASP A 367 15.61 -0.51 -47.72
C ASP A 367 15.08 -1.28 -48.94
N SER A 368 14.68 -0.56 -49.98
CA SER A 368 14.30 -1.14 -51.27
C SER A 368 15.32 -0.76 -52.31
N GLN A 369 16.04 -1.74 -52.83
CA GLN A 369 16.95 -1.57 -53.96
C GLN A 369 16.35 -2.23 -55.20
N ALA A 370 15.96 -1.40 -56.16
CA ALA A 370 15.53 -1.88 -57.44
C ALA A 370 16.60 -1.53 -58.50
N SER A 371 17.08 -2.53 -59.20
CA SER A 371 18.00 -2.36 -60.32
C SER A 371 17.26 -2.81 -61.58
N THR A 372 16.88 -1.87 -62.43
CA THR A 372 16.30 -2.13 -63.72
C THR A 372 17.36 -1.93 -64.81
N GLY A 373 17.70 -2.99 -65.48
CA GLY A 373 18.62 -2.98 -66.62
C GLY A 373 18.66 -4.31 -67.32
N LEU A 374 18.83 -4.31 -68.62
CA LEU A 374 19.01 -5.53 -69.42
C LEU A 374 20.44 -6.03 -69.19
N SER A 375 20.58 -7.32 -68.84
CA SER A 375 21.85 -7.96 -68.40
C SER A 375 22.98 -7.93 -69.43
N PHE A 376 22.71 -7.54 -70.67
CA PHE A 376 23.68 -7.43 -71.76
C PHE A 376 24.16 -5.97 -72.02
N LEU A 377 23.56 -4.94 -71.31
CA LEU A 377 23.97 -3.54 -71.43
C LEU A 377 25.02 -3.16 -70.40
N PRO A 378 25.92 -2.18 -70.69
CA PRO A 378 26.89 -1.70 -69.69
C PRO A 378 26.19 -1.19 -68.44
N LYS A 379 26.80 -1.44 -67.27
CA LYS A 379 26.24 -1.04 -65.95
C LYS A 379 25.97 0.46 -65.82
N SER A 380 26.57 1.30 -66.68
CA SER A 380 26.31 2.71 -66.80
C SER A 380 24.92 3.11 -67.31
N TRP A 381 24.19 2.15 -67.89
CA TRP A 381 22.84 2.32 -68.45
C TRP A 381 21.77 1.68 -67.56
N SER A 382 22.17 1.08 -66.45
CA SER A 382 21.22 0.56 -65.45
C SER A 382 20.79 1.70 -64.53
N GLN A 383 19.51 1.90 -64.43
CA GLN A 383 18.94 2.85 -63.48
C GLN A 383 18.83 2.15 -62.14
N LYS A 384 19.57 2.65 -61.15
CA LYS A 384 19.44 2.23 -59.75
C LYS A 384 18.51 3.21 -59.05
N SER A 385 17.43 2.66 -58.56
CA SER A 385 16.56 3.38 -57.63
C SER A 385 16.79 2.85 -56.24
N ASP A 386 17.43 3.63 -55.41
CA ASP A 386 17.60 3.36 -53.97
C ASP A 386 16.54 4.18 -53.22
N GLU A 387 15.43 3.58 -52.90
CA GLU A 387 14.40 4.20 -52.04
C GLU A 387 14.56 3.69 -50.64
N LYS A 388 15.00 4.55 -49.73
CA LYS A 388 15.10 4.29 -48.32
C LYS A 388 14.05 5.14 -47.60
N SER A 389 13.00 4.51 -47.15
CA SER A 389 11.99 5.12 -46.30
C SER A 389 12.08 4.58 -44.90
N ARG A 390 11.91 5.44 -43.94
CA ARG A 390 11.83 5.12 -42.52
C ARG A 390 10.48 5.54 -41.99
N THR A 391 9.84 4.65 -41.27
CA THR A 391 8.56 4.92 -40.61
C THR A 391 8.76 4.89 -39.11
N ASP A 392 8.53 6.00 -38.47
CA ASP A 392 8.61 6.15 -37.01
C ASP A 392 7.21 6.34 -36.43
N MET A 393 7.02 5.88 -35.19
CA MET A 393 5.83 6.20 -34.41
C MET A 393 6.11 7.37 -33.47
N VAL A 394 5.23 8.37 -33.51
CA VAL A 394 5.30 9.57 -32.67
C VAL A 394 3.97 9.78 -31.98
N ILE A 395 4.00 10.02 -30.68
CA ILE A 395 2.82 10.18 -29.83
C ILE A 395 2.88 11.58 -29.23
N LEU A 396 1.83 12.37 -29.46
CA LEU A 396 1.62 13.65 -28.84
C LEU A 396 0.55 13.50 -27.76
N LEU A 397 0.88 13.75 -26.50
CA LEU A 397 -0.01 13.58 -25.35
C LEU A 397 -0.16 14.89 -24.58
N GLN A 398 -1.37 15.16 -24.12
CA GLN A 398 -1.66 16.16 -23.10
C GLN A 398 -2.31 15.49 -21.88
N VAL A 399 -1.89 15.94 -20.71
CA VAL A 399 -2.42 15.47 -19.42
C VAL A 399 -3.03 16.66 -18.71
N LYS A 400 -4.28 16.52 -18.27
CA LYS A 400 -5.00 17.56 -17.56
C LYS A 400 -5.72 16.99 -16.35
N GLU A 401 -5.54 17.61 -15.18
CA GLU A 401 -6.28 17.31 -13.96
C GLU A 401 -7.73 17.83 -14.06
N VAL A 402 -8.68 17.06 -13.49
CA VAL A 402 -10.13 17.35 -13.55
C VAL A 402 -10.78 17.25 -12.19
#